data_d00c2498165b0e7bb336016d29ceea0d
#
_entry.id   d00c2498165b0e7bb336016d29ceea0d
#
_cell.length_a   1.000
_cell.length_b   1.000
_cell.length_c   1.000
_cell.angle_alpha   90.00
_cell.angle_beta   90.00
_cell.angle_gamma   90.00
#
_symmetry.space_group_name_H-M   'P 1'
#
loop_
_entity.id
_entity.type
_entity.pdbx_description
1 polymer ?
#
loop_
_entity_poly.entity_id
_entity_poly.type
_entity_poly.pdbx_seq_one_letter_code
_entity_poly.pdbx_strand_id
1 'polypeptide(L)'
;LRNHLVHWQSETDENDLLYSLFIENHDQPQMISRIGNDKELRYESATDIATMVYLLKGVPFIYQGQEIGMPAAHYDSIDDFDDVECLGYYRKYREALSEEECLEKINFGSRDNARHPMAWDGSRNSGFTDESATPWLLPHSRATEVNVKEDLASEKSVYMFYKNMLKLRKENKEFQYGDVEVFSKPEDDFFVYTRSLGDSKWVVVCNFETLQNIELPFECETPVLANM
;
A
#
# COMPACT_ATOMS: atom_id res chain seq x y z
N LEU A 1 11.03 -4.05 3.54
CA LEU A 1 9.77 -3.96 4.27
C LEU A 1 9.55 -5.20 5.15
N ARG A 2 9.55 -6.45 4.62
CA ARG A 2 9.30 -7.70 5.36
C ARG A 2 10.13 -7.80 6.65
N ASN A 3 11.44 -7.68 6.57
CA ASN A 3 12.33 -7.78 7.74
C ASN A 3 11.99 -6.76 8.83
N HIS A 4 11.54 -5.57 8.43
CA HIS A 4 11.08 -4.55 9.36
C HIS A 4 9.77 -4.97 10.05
N LEU A 5 8.80 -5.49 9.30
CA LEU A 5 7.56 -6.00 9.87
C LEU A 5 7.81 -7.15 10.85
N VAL A 6 8.64 -8.12 10.47
CA VAL A 6 9.01 -9.26 11.33
C VAL A 6 9.66 -8.80 12.63
N HIS A 7 10.65 -7.89 12.52
CA HIS A 7 11.33 -7.32 13.69
C HIS A 7 10.33 -6.67 14.67
N TRP A 8 9.46 -5.81 14.17
CA TRP A 8 8.49 -5.11 15.04
C TRP A 8 7.39 -6.03 15.59
N GLN A 9 7.02 -7.10 14.88
CA GLN A 9 6.11 -8.11 15.42
C GLN A 9 6.77 -8.83 16.61
N SER A 10 8.04 -9.22 16.50
CA SER A 10 8.79 -9.85 17.60
C SER A 10 8.92 -8.92 18.82
N GLU A 11 9.38 -7.68 18.60
CA GLU A 11 9.55 -6.69 19.67
C GLU A 11 8.24 -6.38 20.43
N THR A 12 7.12 -6.30 19.69
CA THR A 12 5.82 -6.01 20.32
C THR A 12 5.25 -7.21 21.05
N ASP A 13 5.48 -8.44 20.56
CA ASP A 13 5.06 -9.66 21.25
C ASP A 13 5.84 -9.86 22.57
N GLU A 14 7.16 -9.69 22.54
CA GLU A 14 8.01 -9.82 23.73
C GLU A 14 7.66 -8.81 24.83
N ASN A 15 7.12 -7.66 24.48
CA ASN A 15 6.77 -6.58 25.41
C ASN A 15 5.25 -6.44 25.67
N ASP A 16 4.42 -7.35 25.18
CA ASP A 16 2.94 -7.29 25.26
C ASP A 16 2.35 -5.98 24.75
N LEU A 17 2.85 -5.51 23.61
CA LEU A 17 2.45 -4.27 22.96
C LEU A 17 1.68 -4.54 21.67
N LEU A 18 1.02 -3.51 21.14
CA LEU A 18 0.39 -3.53 19.82
C LEU A 18 1.15 -2.61 18.87
N TYR A 19 1.53 -3.15 17.71
CA TYR A 19 2.19 -2.38 16.66
C TYR A 19 1.17 -1.53 15.87
N SER A 20 1.57 -0.32 15.48
CA SER A 20 0.79 0.49 14.55
C SER A 20 1.07 0.01 13.13
N LEU A 21 0.10 -0.70 12.55
CA LEU A 21 0.19 -1.25 11.19
C LEU A 21 -0.11 -0.15 10.17
N PHE A 22 0.92 0.51 9.68
CA PHE A 22 0.82 1.48 8.59
C PHE A 22 2.03 1.36 7.67
N ILE A 23 1.85 1.70 6.40
CA ILE A 23 2.89 1.72 5.36
C ILE A 23 2.88 3.01 4.57
N GLU A 24 1.81 3.80 4.66
CA GLU A 24 1.63 5.06 3.98
C GLU A 24 1.21 6.14 4.98
N ASN A 25 1.65 7.35 4.71
CA ASN A 25 1.26 8.56 5.43
C ASN A 25 1.53 9.80 4.55
N HIS A 26 1.28 10.98 5.07
CA HIS A 26 1.48 12.27 4.37
C HIS A 26 2.96 12.62 4.07
N ASP A 27 3.91 11.82 4.53
CA ASP A 27 5.37 12.03 4.33
C ASP A 27 6.01 10.94 3.47
N GLN A 28 5.24 9.97 2.99
CA GLN A 28 5.74 8.86 2.16
C GLN A 28 4.86 8.72 0.91
N PRO A 29 5.44 8.66 -0.30
CA PRO A 29 4.69 8.32 -1.50
C PRO A 29 3.95 7.00 -1.35
N GLN A 30 2.87 6.83 -2.11
CA GLN A 30 2.06 5.63 -2.09
C GLN A 30 2.91 4.38 -2.32
N MET A 31 2.72 3.39 -1.46
CA MET A 31 3.55 2.20 -1.42
C MET A 31 3.41 1.35 -2.69
N ILE A 32 2.22 1.36 -3.29
CA ILE A 32 1.98 0.65 -4.54
C ILE A 32 2.91 1.15 -5.68
N SER A 33 3.22 2.44 -5.73
CA SER A 33 4.15 3.01 -6.72
C SER A 33 5.62 2.81 -6.35
N ARG A 34 5.93 2.49 -5.08
CA ARG A 34 7.31 2.30 -4.61
C ARG A 34 7.78 0.86 -4.63
N ILE A 35 6.93 -0.08 -4.28
CA ILE A 35 7.27 -1.50 -4.12
C ILE A 35 6.35 -2.44 -4.88
N GLY A 36 5.24 -1.96 -5.41
CA GLY A 36 4.29 -2.72 -6.21
C GLY A 36 4.37 -2.40 -7.69
N ASN A 37 3.38 -2.87 -8.42
CA ASN A 37 3.11 -2.48 -9.80
C ASN A 37 1.78 -1.72 -9.82
N ASP A 38 1.87 -0.40 -9.97
CA ASP A 38 0.70 0.49 -9.97
C ASP A 38 0.01 0.59 -11.34
N LYS A 39 0.43 -0.21 -12.31
CA LYS A 39 -0.09 -0.26 -13.69
C LYS A 39 -0.89 -1.54 -13.92
N GLU A 40 -0.29 -2.52 -14.60
CA GLU A 40 -0.95 -3.75 -15.05
C GLU A 40 -1.39 -4.66 -13.89
N LEU A 41 -0.63 -4.66 -12.79
CA LEU A 41 -0.90 -5.47 -11.60
C LEU A 41 -1.33 -4.63 -10.40
N ARG A 42 -2.03 -3.50 -10.64
CA ARG A 42 -2.45 -2.59 -9.56
C ARG A 42 -3.31 -3.27 -8.52
N TYR A 43 -4.32 -4.03 -8.95
CA TYR A 43 -5.20 -4.74 -8.03
C TYR A 43 -4.44 -5.76 -7.19
N GLU A 44 -3.67 -6.61 -7.84
CA GLU A 44 -2.87 -7.66 -7.21
C GLU A 44 -1.87 -7.04 -6.22
N SER A 45 -1.12 -6.02 -6.62
CA SER A 45 -0.15 -5.34 -5.76
C SER A 45 -0.79 -4.65 -4.56
N ALA A 46 -1.87 -3.89 -4.76
CA ALA A 46 -2.55 -3.19 -3.67
C ALA A 46 -3.11 -4.16 -2.63
N THR A 47 -3.72 -5.24 -3.08
CA THR A 47 -4.36 -6.23 -2.20
C THR A 47 -3.33 -7.15 -1.53
N ASP A 48 -2.22 -7.46 -2.19
CA ASP A 48 -1.14 -8.25 -1.60
C ASP A 48 -0.39 -7.45 -0.51
N ILE A 49 -0.07 -6.19 -0.78
CA ILE A 49 0.51 -5.28 0.22
C ILE A 49 -0.41 -5.13 1.44
N ALA A 50 -1.72 -4.97 1.21
CA ALA A 50 -2.70 -4.88 2.29
C ALA A 50 -2.74 -6.16 3.14
N THR A 51 -2.76 -7.33 2.50
CA THR A 51 -2.77 -8.64 3.14
C THR A 51 -1.51 -8.84 3.97
N MET A 52 -0.35 -8.50 3.41
CA MET A 52 0.94 -8.59 4.09
C MET A 52 0.96 -7.82 5.41
N VAL A 53 0.37 -6.63 5.45
CA VAL A 53 0.50 -5.72 6.58
C VAL A 53 -0.69 -5.82 7.54
N TYR A 54 -1.91 -5.76 7.03
CA TYR A 54 -3.08 -5.54 7.88
C TYR A 54 -3.65 -6.81 8.51
N LEU A 55 -3.13 -7.99 8.18
CA LEU A 55 -3.42 -9.24 8.88
C LEU A 55 -2.38 -9.58 9.98
N LEU A 56 -1.32 -8.79 10.15
CA LEU A 56 -0.40 -8.88 11.28
C LEU A 56 -1.06 -8.43 12.60
N LYS A 57 -0.37 -8.67 13.73
CA LYS A 57 -0.80 -8.22 15.06
C LYS A 57 -0.54 -6.72 15.22
N GLY A 58 -1.57 -5.97 15.56
CA GLY A 58 -1.47 -4.53 15.74
C GLY A 58 -2.75 -3.77 15.40
N VAL A 59 -2.66 -2.46 15.30
CA VAL A 59 -3.77 -1.56 14.98
C VAL A 59 -3.61 -1.02 13.56
N PRO A 60 -4.52 -1.35 12.62
CA PRO A 60 -4.45 -0.86 11.24
C PRO A 60 -4.69 0.65 11.14
N PHE A 61 -3.81 1.32 10.39
CA PHE A 61 -3.97 2.70 9.95
C PHE A 61 -3.87 2.73 8.42
N ILE A 62 -4.97 3.03 7.77
CA ILE A 62 -5.07 3.07 6.31
C ILE A 62 -5.05 4.53 5.89
N TYR A 63 -4.08 4.90 5.05
CA TYR A 63 -3.98 6.25 4.51
C TYR A 63 -4.95 6.44 3.34
N GLN A 64 -5.45 7.66 3.15
CA GLN A 64 -6.40 7.99 2.09
C GLN A 64 -5.88 7.55 0.70
N GLY A 65 -6.74 6.88 -0.07
CA GLY A 65 -6.42 6.37 -1.40
C GLY A 65 -5.77 5.00 -1.44
N GLN A 66 -5.20 4.54 -0.32
CA GLN A 66 -4.63 3.20 -0.23
C GLN A 66 -5.70 2.12 -0.47
N GLU A 67 -6.91 2.36 0.04
CA GLU A 67 -8.07 1.45 -0.09
C GLU A 67 -8.63 1.34 -1.51
N ILE A 68 -8.16 2.15 -2.44
CA ILE A 68 -8.48 2.03 -3.88
C ILE A 68 -7.22 1.79 -4.73
N GLY A 69 -6.09 1.51 -4.10
CA GLY A 69 -4.81 1.35 -4.80
C GLY A 69 -4.40 2.59 -5.60
N MET A 70 -4.62 3.78 -5.03
CA MET A 70 -4.27 5.06 -5.65
C MET A 70 -2.75 5.18 -5.79
N PRO A 71 -2.22 5.47 -7.01
CA PRO A 71 -0.79 5.62 -7.22
C PRO A 71 -0.28 6.97 -6.72
N ALA A 72 1.04 7.12 -6.65
CA ALA A 72 1.69 8.42 -6.45
C ALA A 72 1.30 9.40 -7.57
N ALA A 73 1.34 10.70 -7.26
CA ALA A 73 0.88 11.72 -8.20
C ALA A 73 1.66 11.70 -9.52
N HIS A 74 2.97 11.63 -9.44
CA HIS A 74 3.90 11.65 -10.56
C HIS A 74 3.73 12.89 -11.45
N TYR A 75 4.45 13.97 -11.12
CA TYR A 75 4.41 15.23 -11.85
C TYR A 75 5.55 15.34 -12.87
N ASP A 76 5.24 15.97 -14.01
CA ASP A 76 6.17 16.12 -15.14
C ASP A 76 6.93 17.46 -15.13
N SER A 77 6.60 18.37 -14.21
CA SER A 77 7.25 19.66 -14.06
C SER A 77 7.61 19.94 -12.61
N ILE A 78 8.75 20.61 -12.38
CA ILE A 78 9.12 21.07 -11.04
C ILE A 78 8.15 22.12 -10.49
N ASP A 79 7.44 22.82 -11.37
CA ASP A 79 6.46 23.85 -10.99
C ASP A 79 5.17 23.24 -10.38
N ASP A 80 4.96 21.94 -10.52
CA ASP A 80 3.83 21.21 -9.93
C ASP A 80 4.09 20.76 -8.48
N PHE A 81 5.35 20.90 -8.01
CA PHE A 81 5.73 20.58 -6.64
C PHE A 81 5.73 21.80 -5.75
N ASP A 82 5.28 21.64 -4.51
CA ASP A 82 5.27 22.68 -3.48
C ASP A 82 6.22 22.35 -2.30
N ASP A 83 6.65 21.08 -2.17
CA ASP A 83 7.55 20.65 -1.11
C ASP A 83 8.94 21.31 -1.23
N VAL A 84 9.34 22.02 -0.18
CA VAL A 84 10.63 22.72 -0.10
C VAL A 84 11.83 21.79 -0.30
N GLU A 85 11.73 20.51 0.05
CA GLU A 85 12.78 19.52 -0.18
C GLU A 85 12.95 19.23 -1.68
N CYS A 86 11.84 19.08 -2.41
CA CYS A 86 11.84 18.88 -3.86
C CYS A 86 12.46 20.09 -4.59
N LEU A 87 11.99 21.28 -4.25
CA LEU A 87 12.52 22.53 -4.80
C LEU A 87 14.00 22.74 -4.44
N GLY A 88 14.39 22.34 -3.22
CA GLY A 88 15.78 22.38 -2.77
C GLY A 88 16.67 21.40 -3.52
N TYR A 89 16.19 20.17 -3.72
CA TYR A 89 16.87 19.13 -4.49
C TYR A 89 17.08 19.59 -5.94
N TYR A 90 16.04 20.06 -6.61
CA TYR A 90 16.10 20.55 -7.99
C TYR A 90 17.11 21.69 -8.14
N ARG A 91 17.05 22.73 -7.29
CA ARG A 91 18.00 23.85 -7.32
C ARG A 91 19.45 23.40 -7.17
N LYS A 92 19.70 22.39 -6.35
CA LYS A 92 21.06 21.86 -6.08
C LYS A 92 21.63 21.06 -7.23
N TYR A 93 20.80 20.29 -7.94
CA TYR A 93 21.29 19.29 -8.87
C TYR A 93 21.01 19.57 -10.34
N ARG A 94 20.15 20.55 -10.69
CA ARG A 94 19.76 20.87 -12.06
C ARG A 94 20.93 21.26 -13.01
N GLU A 95 22.08 21.61 -12.48
CA GLU A 95 23.28 21.92 -13.28
C GLU A 95 24.14 20.64 -13.55
N ALA A 96 23.95 19.61 -12.73
CA ALA A 96 24.72 18.37 -12.80
C ALA A 96 23.94 17.19 -13.39
N LEU A 97 22.61 17.23 -13.33
CA LEU A 97 21.69 16.23 -13.86
C LEU A 97 20.80 16.87 -14.92
N SER A 98 20.26 16.04 -15.83
CA SER A 98 19.17 16.48 -16.70
C SER A 98 17.91 16.79 -15.89
N GLU A 99 16.98 17.54 -16.48
CA GLU A 99 15.68 17.81 -15.85
C GLU A 99 14.90 16.52 -15.59
N GLU A 100 14.90 15.60 -16.54
CA GLU A 100 14.26 14.28 -16.44
C GLU A 100 14.83 13.48 -15.26
N GLU A 101 16.17 13.38 -15.13
CA GLU A 101 16.82 12.70 -13.99
C GLU A 101 16.51 13.35 -12.64
N CYS A 102 16.39 14.67 -12.60
CA CYS A 102 15.98 15.38 -11.38
C CYS A 102 14.54 15.06 -11.01
N LEU A 103 13.62 15.11 -11.97
CA LEU A 103 12.20 14.83 -11.77
C LEU A 103 11.95 13.38 -11.39
N GLU A 104 12.65 12.43 -12.01
CA GLU A 104 12.55 11.00 -11.64
C GLU A 104 12.89 10.78 -10.17
N LYS A 105 14.00 11.36 -9.69
CA LYS A 105 14.41 11.23 -8.28
C LYS A 105 13.46 11.95 -7.32
N ILE A 106 12.94 13.11 -7.72
CA ILE A 106 11.95 13.85 -6.93
C ILE A 106 10.65 13.06 -6.85
N ASN A 107 10.12 12.56 -7.97
CA ASN A 107 8.92 11.74 -8.01
C ASN A 107 9.03 10.46 -7.17
N PHE A 108 10.22 9.86 -7.10
CA PHE A 108 10.42 8.66 -6.28
C PHE A 108 10.25 8.91 -4.78
N GLY A 109 10.58 10.11 -4.27
CA GLY A 109 10.66 10.38 -2.84
C GLY A 109 9.82 11.55 -2.32
N SER A 110 9.16 12.32 -3.20
CA SER A 110 8.43 13.52 -2.81
C SER A 110 7.24 13.24 -1.91
N ARG A 111 7.11 14.02 -0.85
CA ARG A 111 5.92 14.01 0.02
C ARG A 111 4.66 14.50 -0.71
N ASP A 112 4.80 15.38 -1.71
CA ASP A 112 3.67 15.87 -2.50
C ASP A 112 2.97 14.75 -3.25
N ASN A 113 3.70 13.69 -3.60
CA ASN A 113 3.13 12.47 -4.16
C ASN A 113 2.10 11.79 -3.24
N ALA A 114 2.16 12.01 -1.94
CA ALA A 114 1.20 11.47 -0.97
C ALA A 114 0.10 12.48 -0.60
N ARG A 115 0.29 13.78 -0.94
CA ARG A 115 -0.60 14.88 -0.50
C ARG A 115 -1.56 15.34 -1.57
N HIS A 116 -1.51 14.73 -2.75
CA HIS A 116 -2.43 15.06 -3.83
C HIS A 116 -3.89 14.73 -3.46
N PRO A 117 -4.88 15.37 -4.12
CA PRO A 117 -6.29 15.18 -3.83
C PRO A 117 -6.72 13.72 -3.92
N MET A 118 -7.58 13.28 -3.00
CA MET A 118 -8.28 11.99 -3.13
C MET A 118 -9.09 11.96 -4.43
N ALA A 119 -8.88 10.93 -5.22
CA ALA A 119 -9.59 10.76 -6.49
C ALA A 119 -10.94 10.09 -6.27
N TRP A 120 -12.02 10.90 -6.28
CA TRP A 120 -13.40 10.41 -6.13
C TRP A 120 -14.01 9.98 -7.48
N ASP A 121 -13.68 10.68 -8.56
CA ASP A 121 -14.11 10.39 -9.92
C ASP A 121 -13.09 10.86 -10.96
N GLY A 122 -13.39 10.67 -12.25
CA GLY A 122 -12.53 11.05 -13.37
C GLY A 122 -12.67 12.50 -13.83
N SER A 123 -13.32 13.41 -13.09
CA SER A 123 -13.44 14.83 -13.45
C SER A 123 -12.13 15.58 -13.28
N ARG A 124 -12.04 16.83 -13.76
CA ARG A 124 -10.82 17.65 -13.78
C ARG A 124 -10.10 17.71 -12.43
N ASN A 125 -10.84 17.93 -11.35
CA ASN A 125 -10.30 17.98 -9.99
C ASN A 125 -10.64 16.70 -9.19
N SER A 126 -10.84 15.59 -9.91
CA SER A 126 -11.10 14.25 -9.36
C SER A 126 -12.27 14.20 -8.37
N GLY A 127 -13.29 15.05 -8.55
CA GLY A 127 -14.41 15.18 -7.61
C GLY A 127 -14.03 15.70 -6.22
N PHE A 128 -12.76 16.09 -6.02
CA PHE A 128 -12.26 16.59 -4.74
C PHE A 128 -12.72 18.02 -4.46
N THR A 129 -12.75 18.86 -5.49
CA THR A 129 -13.25 20.24 -5.41
C THR A 129 -13.93 20.63 -6.73
N ASP A 130 -14.58 21.81 -6.75
CA ASP A 130 -15.23 22.35 -7.93
C ASP A 130 -14.24 22.47 -9.09
N GLU A 131 -14.70 22.20 -10.31
CA GLU A 131 -13.84 22.24 -11.52
C GLU A 131 -13.24 23.62 -11.83
N SER A 132 -13.87 24.69 -11.36
CA SER A 132 -13.39 26.05 -11.49
C SER A 132 -12.30 26.41 -10.46
N ALA A 133 -12.16 25.62 -9.40
CA ALA A 133 -11.13 25.82 -8.37
C ALA A 133 -9.77 25.29 -8.84
N THR A 134 -8.71 25.86 -8.25
CA THR A 134 -7.36 25.33 -8.38
C THR A 134 -7.00 24.62 -7.07
N PRO A 135 -6.84 23.30 -7.06
CA PRO A 135 -6.41 22.58 -5.86
C PRO A 135 -4.98 22.98 -5.51
N TRP A 136 -4.59 22.77 -4.25
CA TRP A 136 -3.22 23.02 -3.80
C TRP A 136 -2.20 22.19 -4.59
N LEU A 137 -2.43 20.88 -4.70
CA LEU A 137 -1.67 19.97 -5.55
C LEU A 137 -2.59 19.39 -6.62
N LEU A 138 -2.05 19.08 -7.78
CA LEU A 138 -2.83 18.44 -8.85
C LEU A 138 -3.19 16.99 -8.48
N PRO A 139 -4.34 16.48 -8.93
CA PRO A 139 -4.62 15.04 -8.88
C PRO A 139 -3.55 14.22 -9.58
N HIS A 140 -3.39 12.96 -9.19
CA HIS A 140 -2.47 12.07 -9.88
C HIS A 140 -2.85 11.86 -11.36
N SER A 141 -1.87 11.62 -12.21
CA SER A 141 -2.02 11.57 -13.67
C SER A 141 -3.03 10.53 -14.18
N ARG A 142 -3.30 9.49 -13.38
CA ARG A 142 -4.24 8.41 -13.72
C ARG A 142 -5.60 8.54 -13.03
N ALA A 143 -5.99 9.71 -12.53
CA ALA A 143 -7.25 9.90 -11.82
C ALA A 143 -8.50 9.58 -12.65
N THR A 144 -8.43 9.63 -13.98
CA THR A 144 -9.53 9.20 -14.86
C THR A 144 -9.78 7.68 -14.84
N GLU A 145 -8.78 6.88 -14.46
CA GLU A 145 -8.83 5.41 -14.44
C GLU A 145 -8.87 4.87 -13.01
N VAL A 146 -8.12 5.51 -12.10
CA VAL A 146 -7.95 5.08 -10.71
C VAL A 146 -8.60 6.11 -9.80
N ASN A 147 -9.83 5.85 -9.45
CA ASN A 147 -10.64 6.68 -8.56
C ASN A 147 -11.71 5.81 -7.89
N VAL A 148 -12.37 6.35 -6.87
CA VAL A 148 -13.40 5.64 -6.10
C VAL A 148 -14.51 5.11 -6.98
N LYS A 149 -15.01 5.93 -7.91
CA LYS A 149 -16.14 5.56 -8.77
C LYS A 149 -15.82 4.38 -9.68
N GLU A 150 -14.68 4.40 -10.33
CA GLU A 150 -14.22 3.33 -11.22
C GLU A 150 -13.84 2.07 -10.43
N ASP A 151 -13.19 2.22 -9.27
CA ASP A 151 -12.86 1.08 -8.42
C ASP A 151 -14.12 0.35 -7.93
N LEU A 152 -15.13 1.07 -7.47
CA LEU A 152 -16.41 0.48 -7.02
C LEU A 152 -17.20 -0.19 -8.14
N ALA A 153 -17.00 0.21 -9.39
CA ALA A 153 -17.63 -0.40 -10.57
C ALA A 153 -16.86 -1.63 -11.09
N SER A 154 -15.63 -1.84 -10.64
CA SER A 154 -14.76 -2.93 -11.08
C SER A 154 -15.10 -4.25 -10.40
N GLU A 155 -15.02 -5.35 -11.14
CA GLU A 155 -15.05 -6.71 -10.56
C GLU A 155 -13.82 -6.97 -9.65
N LYS A 156 -12.67 -6.36 -9.98
CA LYS A 156 -11.44 -6.34 -9.18
C LYS A 156 -11.34 -5.03 -8.40
N SER A 157 -12.28 -4.78 -7.49
CA SER A 157 -12.28 -3.61 -6.62
C SER A 157 -11.33 -3.77 -5.44
N VAL A 158 -10.33 -2.91 -5.36
CA VAL A 158 -9.39 -2.86 -4.21
C VAL A 158 -10.15 -2.50 -2.94
N TYR A 159 -11.10 -1.55 -3.01
CA TYR A 159 -11.94 -1.17 -1.88
C TYR A 159 -12.76 -2.35 -1.32
N MET A 160 -13.37 -3.14 -2.20
CA MET A 160 -14.13 -4.31 -1.76
C MET A 160 -13.24 -5.37 -1.13
N PHE A 161 -12.01 -5.54 -1.62
CA PHE A 161 -11.03 -6.42 -0.98
C PHE A 161 -10.67 -5.91 0.43
N TYR A 162 -10.32 -4.63 0.59
CA TYR A 162 -10.05 -4.03 1.90
C TYR A 162 -11.21 -4.19 2.87
N LYS A 163 -12.44 -3.94 2.41
CA LYS A 163 -13.65 -4.11 3.21
C LYS A 163 -13.82 -5.54 3.72
N ASN A 164 -13.61 -6.52 2.84
CA ASN A 164 -13.71 -7.95 3.18
C ASN A 164 -12.58 -8.38 4.12
N MET A 165 -11.35 -7.95 3.86
CA MET A 165 -10.18 -8.22 4.70
C MET A 165 -10.34 -7.64 6.11
N LEU A 166 -10.78 -6.39 6.22
CA LEU A 166 -11.02 -5.76 7.52
C LEU A 166 -12.20 -6.39 8.27
N LYS A 167 -13.22 -6.84 7.55
CA LYS A 167 -14.31 -7.62 8.14
C LYS A 167 -13.79 -8.96 8.67
N LEU A 168 -13.02 -9.71 7.87
CA LEU A 168 -12.37 -10.96 8.27
C LEU A 168 -11.55 -10.75 9.55
N ARG A 169 -10.69 -9.71 9.55
CA ARG A 169 -9.89 -9.33 10.71
C ARG A 169 -10.74 -9.04 11.95
N LYS A 170 -11.85 -8.32 11.79
CA LYS A 170 -12.73 -7.94 12.91
C LYS A 170 -13.50 -9.14 13.48
N GLU A 171 -13.88 -10.08 12.65
CA GLU A 171 -14.68 -11.25 13.02
C GLU A 171 -13.82 -12.38 13.64
N ASN A 172 -12.50 -12.36 13.41
CA ASN A 172 -11.59 -13.40 13.87
C ASN A 172 -10.54 -12.82 14.83
N LYS A 173 -10.60 -13.25 16.07
CA LYS A 173 -9.74 -12.76 17.17
C LYS A 173 -8.26 -13.09 16.97
N GLU A 174 -7.96 -14.12 16.20
CA GLU A 174 -6.61 -14.53 15.83
C GLU A 174 -5.85 -13.38 15.18
N PHE A 175 -6.49 -12.62 14.30
CA PHE A 175 -5.86 -11.45 13.66
C PHE A 175 -5.68 -10.26 14.60
N GLN A 176 -6.43 -10.20 15.70
CA GLN A 176 -6.32 -9.10 16.67
C GLN A 176 -5.31 -9.41 17.77
N TYR A 177 -5.38 -10.62 18.33
CA TYR A 177 -4.68 -11.00 19.56
C TYR A 177 -3.75 -12.21 19.41
N GLY A 178 -3.88 -12.99 18.32
CA GLY A 178 -3.12 -14.21 18.12
C GLY A 178 -1.62 -13.96 17.91
N ASP A 179 -0.84 -14.99 18.15
CA ASP A 179 0.59 -14.98 17.92
C ASP A 179 0.91 -14.97 16.43
N VAL A 180 2.07 -14.43 16.08
CA VAL A 180 2.61 -14.39 14.71
C VAL A 180 3.80 -15.33 14.62
N GLU A 181 3.76 -16.27 13.67
CA GLU A 181 4.91 -17.11 13.34
C GLU A 181 5.21 -16.99 11.85
N VAL A 182 6.45 -16.65 11.50
CA VAL A 182 6.87 -16.42 10.10
C VAL A 182 7.62 -17.64 9.58
N PHE A 183 7.24 -18.11 8.38
CA PHE A 183 7.80 -19.30 7.74
C PHE A 183 8.68 -18.97 6.53
N SER A 184 8.51 -17.80 5.91
CA SER A 184 9.37 -17.35 4.83
C SER A 184 10.70 -16.80 5.33
N LYS A 185 11.75 -16.97 4.50
CA LYS A 185 13.07 -16.40 4.75
C LYS A 185 13.19 -15.00 4.13
N PRO A 186 14.18 -14.19 4.54
CA PRO A 186 14.40 -12.86 3.96
C PRO A 186 14.64 -12.84 2.45
N GLU A 187 15.21 -13.91 1.89
CA GLU A 187 15.53 -14.07 0.48
C GLU A 187 14.37 -14.60 -0.38
N ASP A 188 13.29 -15.10 0.22
CA ASP A 188 12.16 -15.65 -0.52
C ASP A 188 11.37 -14.53 -1.24
N ASP A 189 10.81 -14.85 -2.41
CA ASP A 189 9.96 -13.94 -3.20
C ASP A 189 8.49 -13.95 -2.73
N PHE A 190 8.23 -14.57 -1.61
CA PHE A 190 6.93 -14.65 -0.95
C PHE A 190 7.06 -14.34 0.54
N PHE A 191 5.93 -14.04 1.18
CA PHE A 191 5.84 -13.87 2.62
C PHE A 191 4.74 -14.74 3.17
N VAL A 192 5.10 -15.70 4.03
CA VAL A 192 4.17 -16.62 4.68
C VAL A 192 4.28 -16.48 6.18
N TYR A 193 3.16 -16.28 6.82
CA TYR A 193 3.06 -16.28 8.28
C TYR A 193 1.73 -16.85 8.75
N THR A 194 1.69 -17.27 10.00
CA THR A 194 0.45 -17.70 10.66
C THR A 194 0.01 -16.73 11.74
N ARG A 195 -1.28 -16.76 12.02
CA ARG A 195 -1.92 -16.12 13.17
C ARG A 195 -2.63 -17.20 13.97
N SER A 196 -2.25 -17.40 15.22
CA SER A 196 -2.74 -18.50 16.05
C SER A 196 -3.29 -18.00 17.39
N LEU A 197 -4.45 -18.51 17.80
CA LEU A 197 -5.04 -18.23 19.11
C LEU A 197 -5.73 -19.50 19.63
N GLY A 198 -5.20 -20.10 20.67
CA GLY A 198 -5.63 -21.43 21.12
C GLY A 198 -5.41 -22.48 20.03
N ASP A 199 -6.43 -23.24 19.71
CA ASP A 199 -6.38 -24.30 18.68
C ASP A 199 -6.68 -23.78 17.26
N SER A 200 -7.04 -22.51 17.12
CA SER A 200 -7.35 -21.88 15.83
C SER A 200 -6.12 -21.28 15.19
N LYS A 201 -5.94 -21.54 13.89
CA LYS A 201 -4.79 -21.05 13.12
C LYS A 201 -5.22 -20.57 11.73
N TRP A 202 -4.78 -19.38 11.37
CA TRP A 202 -4.88 -18.83 10.03
C TRP A 202 -3.51 -18.80 9.37
N VAL A 203 -3.48 -19.01 8.07
CA VAL A 203 -2.28 -18.90 7.25
C VAL A 203 -2.46 -17.74 6.29
N VAL A 204 -1.49 -16.87 6.24
CA VAL A 204 -1.42 -15.73 5.32
C VAL A 204 -0.27 -15.97 4.36
N VAL A 205 -0.57 -15.91 3.06
CA VAL A 205 0.41 -16.11 1.98
C VAL A 205 0.35 -14.90 1.05
N CYS A 206 1.49 -14.24 0.87
CA CYS A 206 1.69 -13.13 -0.06
C CYS A 206 2.79 -13.51 -1.05
N ASN A 207 2.53 -13.33 -2.35
CA ASN A 207 3.48 -13.67 -3.42
C ASN A 207 3.80 -12.43 -4.24
N PHE A 208 5.08 -12.03 -4.30
CA PHE A 208 5.52 -10.78 -4.90
C PHE A 208 6.12 -10.94 -6.30
N GLU A 209 6.22 -12.16 -6.78
CA GLU A 209 6.83 -12.50 -8.06
C GLU A 209 5.88 -13.30 -8.96
N THR A 210 6.44 -14.07 -9.85
CA THR A 210 5.67 -14.93 -10.75
C THR A 210 4.94 -16.06 -10.01
N LEU A 211 3.94 -16.64 -10.67
CA LEU A 211 3.22 -17.81 -10.15
C LEU A 211 4.18 -18.92 -9.74
N GLN A 212 4.10 -19.36 -8.49
CA GLN A 212 4.94 -20.41 -7.93
C GLN A 212 4.16 -21.30 -6.99
N ASN A 213 4.69 -22.52 -6.74
CA ASN A 213 4.18 -23.41 -5.72
C ASN A 213 4.93 -23.15 -4.41
N ILE A 214 4.21 -22.83 -3.35
CA ILE A 214 4.77 -22.62 -2.00
C ILE A 214 4.39 -23.84 -1.16
N GLU A 215 5.39 -24.60 -0.72
CA GLU A 215 5.18 -25.73 0.20
C GLU A 215 5.02 -25.21 1.63
N LEU A 216 3.90 -25.54 2.26
CA LEU A 216 3.64 -25.18 3.65
C LEU A 216 3.95 -26.38 4.56
N PRO A 217 4.49 -26.16 5.78
CA PRO A 217 4.83 -27.24 6.71
C PRO A 217 3.61 -27.84 7.42
N PHE A 218 2.39 -27.54 6.98
CA PHE A 218 1.11 -27.98 7.54
C PHE A 218 0.05 -28.03 6.45
N GLU A 219 -1.01 -28.78 6.72
CA GLU A 219 -2.19 -28.83 5.85
C GLU A 219 -3.05 -27.57 6.03
N CYS A 220 -3.59 -27.07 4.92
CA CYS A 220 -4.48 -25.91 4.89
C CYS A 220 -5.83 -26.30 4.30
N GLU A 221 -6.87 -25.64 4.78
CA GLU A 221 -8.20 -25.70 4.18
C GLU A 221 -8.28 -24.76 2.94
N THR A 222 -9.46 -24.65 2.36
CA THR A 222 -9.72 -23.76 1.22
C THR A 222 -9.46 -22.29 1.59
N PRO A 223 -8.88 -21.49 0.70
CA PRO A 223 -8.71 -20.06 0.93
C PRO A 223 -10.05 -19.36 1.23
N VAL A 224 -10.04 -18.49 2.24
CA VAL A 224 -11.23 -17.71 2.66
C VAL A 224 -11.24 -16.34 1.99
N LEU A 225 -10.06 -15.80 1.72
CA LEU A 225 -9.86 -14.54 1.01
C LEU A 225 -8.69 -14.72 0.03
N ALA A 226 -8.88 -14.33 -1.22
CA ALA A 226 -7.85 -14.37 -2.25
C ALA A 226 -8.03 -13.20 -3.23
N ASN A 227 -6.97 -12.80 -3.88
CA ASN A 227 -6.93 -11.73 -4.89
C ASN A 227 -6.61 -12.25 -6.31
N MET A 228 -6.93 -13.52 -6.58
CA MET A 228 -6.71 -14.18 -7.87
C MET A 228 -7.77 -13.80 -8.91
#